data_b53e3e73edce323591e079f65bb6af9e
#
_entry.id   b53e3e73edce323591e079f65bb6af9e
#
_cell.length_a   1.000
_cell.length_b   1.000
_cell.length_c   1.000
_cell.angle_alpha   90.00
_cell.angle_beta   90.00
_cell.angle_gamma   90.00
#
_symmetry.space_group_name_H-M   'P 1'
#
loop_
_entity.id
_entity.type
_entity.pdbx_description
1 polymer ?
#
loop_
_entity_poly.entity_id
_entity_poly.type
_entity_poly.pdbx_seq_one_letter_code
_entity_poly.pdbx_strand_id
1 'polypeptide(L)'
;MRKIEIVKDDAIEYGVKDIVLPVRGTKFSAGYDLCSPIDTVIPAGQIVTIWTNLKAQCNDNECILLFIRSSMGRKDICLANSVGLIDGDYYSNPKNDGNIGVALKNRGTEDFVIKKNDKIAQLVFMPYLVVDNEEEITNIRTGGYGSTGK
;
A
#
# COMPACT_ATOMS: atom_id res chain seq x y z
N MET A 1 -14.60 -7.03 -9.33
CA MET A 1 -14.10 -5.87 -10.16
C MET A 1 -12.79 -5.38 -9.56
N ARG A 2 -11.75 -5.12 -10.36
CA ARG A 2 -10.50 -4.51 -9.87
C ARG A 2 -10.56 -3.00 -10.09
N LYS A 3 -10.24 -2.21 -9.07
CA LYS A 3 -10.17 -0.75 -9.18
C LYS A 3 -9.24 -0.15 -8.13
N ILE A 4 -8.76 1.04 -8.40
CA ILE A 4 -8.02 1.88 -7.45
C ILE A 4 -8.73 3.22 -7.40
N GLU A 5 -9.03 3.69 -6.20
CA GLU A 5 -9.82 4.89 -5.95
C GLU A 5 -9.19 5.74 -4.84
N ILE A 6 -9.57 7.00 -4.79
CA ILE A 6 -9.28 7.86 -3.64
C ILE A 6 -10.18 7.43 -2.49
N VAL A 7 -9.67 7.43 -1.27
CA VAL A 7 -10.45 7.18 -0.07
C VAL A 7 -11.49 8.29 0.15
N LYS A 8 -12.48 8.06 1.02
CA LYS A 8 -13.46 9.08 1.40
C LYS A 8 -12.78 10.28 2.06
N ASP A 9 -13.45 11.42 2.03
CA ASP A 9 -12.89 12.69 2.54
C ASP A 9 -12.46 12.60 4.02
N ASP A 10 -13.19 11.87 4.84
CA ASP A 10 -12.90 11.66 6.27
C ASP A 10 -11.71 10.71 6.54
N ALA A 11 -11.27 9.97 5.53
CA ALA A 11 -10.12 9.08 5.58
C ALA A 11 -8.87 9.67 4.89
N ILE A 12 -8.95 10.89 4.38
CA ILE A 12 -7.80 11.57 3.77
C ILE A 12 -6.83 12.03 4.84
N GLU A 13 -5.61 11.57 4.72
CA GLU A 13 -4.50 12.02 5.55
C GLU A 13 -3.84 13.28 4.95
N TYR A 14 -3.19 14.06 5.81
CA TYR A 14 -2.40 15.26 5.46
C TYR A 14 -3.22 16.42 4.86
N GLY A 15 -4.54 16.34 4.78
CA GLY A 15 -5.38 17.41 4.22
C GLY A 15 -5.14 17.73 2.75
N VAL A 16 -4.53 16.81 1.98
CA VAL A 16 -4.24 16.99 0.55
C VAL A 16 -5.48 16.75 -0.31
N LYS A 17 -5.60 17.50 -1.41
CA LYS A 17 -6.74 17.39 -2.35
C LYS A 17 -6.34 16.87 -3.73
N ASP A 18 -5.09 17.02 -4.11
CA ASP A 18 -4.53 16.67 -5.42
C ASP A 18 -3.83 15.31 -5.37
N ILE A 19 -4.62 14.25 -5.21
CA ILE A 19 -4.14 12.88 -5.12
C ILE A 19 -4.01 12.30 -6.53
N VAL A 20 -2.83 11.78 -6.86
CA VAL A 20 -2.54 11.18 -8.16
C VAL A 20 -2.97 9.72 -8.18
N LEU A 21 -3.86 9.36 -9.11
CA LEU A 21 -4.23 7.96 -9.32
C LEU A 21 -3.05 7.19 -9.94
N PRO A 22 -2.78 5.97 -9.48
CA PRO A 22 -1.68 5.15 -9.96
C PRO A 22 -1.87 4.73 -11.42
N VAL A 23 -0.77 4.72 -12.14
CA VAL A 23 -0.71 4.22 -13.51
C VAL A 23 0.42 3.21 -13.66
N ARG A 24 0.28 2.29 -14.60
CA ARG A 24 1.37 1.41 -14.99
C ARG A 24 2.38 2.17 -15.85
N GLY A 25 3.66 1.91 -15.63
CA GLY A 25 4.73 2.60 -16.36
C GLY A 25 4.75 2.29 -17.86
N THR A 26 4.33 1.09 -18.28
CA THR A 26 4.26 0.64 -19.68
C THR A 26 3.06 -0.29 -19.89
N LYS A 27 2.75 -0.61 -21.16
CA LYS A 27 1.70 -1.56 -21.52
C LYS A 27 1.87 -2.94 -20.84
N PHE A 28 3.09 -3.37 -20.61
CA PHE A 28 3.43 -4.68 -20.05
C PHE A 28 3.90 -4.63 -18.61
N SER A 29 3.94 -3.45 -17.98
CA SER A 29 4.22 -3.36 -16.53
C SER A 29 3.08 -4.00 -15.73
N ALA A 30 3.42 -4.84 -14.75
CA ALA A 30 2.44 -5.44 -13.85
C ALA A 30 2.00 -4.47 -12.74
N GLY A 31 2.94 -3.62 -12.27
CA GLY A 31 2.73 -2.75 -11.11
C GLY A 31 2.13 -1.39 -11.46
N TYR A 32 1.23 -0.94 -10.60
CA TYR A 32 0.71 0.42 -10.56
C TYR A 32 1.53 1.24 -9.58
N ASP A 33 2.15 2.32 -10.05
CA ASP A 33 3.04 3.15 -9.23
C ASP A 33 2.26 4.01 -8.23
N LEU A 34 2.54 3.82 -6.94
CA LEU A 34 2.01 4.66 -5.85
C LEU A 34 2.95 5.83 -5.59
N CYS A 35 2.40 7.03 -5.53
CA CYS A 35 3.14 8.26 -5.28
C CYS A 35 2.94 8.75 -3.84
N SER A 36 3.96 9.42 -3.30
CA SER A 36 3.82 10.15 -2.04
C SER A 36 2.91 11.37 -2.22
N PRO A 37 1.87 11.56 -1.39
CA PRO A 37 1.04 12.76 -1.47
C PRO A 37 1.69 14.00 -0.84
N ILE A 38 2.82 13.84 -0.17
CA ILE A 38 3.53 14.88 0.59
C ILE A 38 5.04 14.84 0.39
N ASP A 39 5.70 15.94 0.69
CA ASP A 39 7.13 15.97 1.00
C ASP A 39 7.36 15.33 2.37
N THR A 40 8.37 14.47 2.49
CA THR A 40 8.73 13.85 3.77
C THR A 40 10.19 13.42 3.78
N VAL A 41 10.69 13.07 4.96
CA VAL A 41 12.05 12.54 5.16
C VAL A 41 11.95 11.22 5.90
N ILE A 42 12.73 10.24 5.46
CA ILE A 42 12.93 9.00 6.21
C ILE A 42 14.32 9.08 6.84
N PRO A 43 14.42 9.38 8.15
CA PRO A 43 15.71 9.46 8.80
C PRO A 43 16.49 8.14 8.71
N ALA A 44 17.81 8.23 8.76
CA ALA A 44 18.69 7.06 8.72
C ALA A 44 18.28 6.01 9.77
N GLY A 45 18.13 4.76 9.37
CA GLY A 45 17.74 3.65 10.24
C GLY A 45 16.28 3.62 10.69
N GLN A 46 15.46 4.62 10.32
CA GLN A 46 14.07 4.75 10.78
C GLN A 46 13.05 4.18 9.78
N ILE A 47 11.84 4.01 10.27
CA ILE A 47 10.65 3.64 9.49
C ILE A 47 9.69 4.82 9.49
N VAL A 48 9.21 5.17 8.31
CA VAL A 48 8.14 6.16 8.12
C VAL A 48 7.02 5.53 7.30
N THR A 49 5.78 5.64 7.78
CA THR A 49 4.60 5.23 7.02
C THR A 49 4.02 6.42 6.29
N ILE A 50 3.85 6.28 4.97
CA ILE A 50 3.22 7.27 4.11
C ILE A 50 1.86 6.74 3.69
N TRP A 51 0.79 7.42 4.08
CA TRP A 51 -0.57 7.12 3.65
C TRP A 51 -0.80 7.68 2.27
N THR A 52 -1.16 6.83 1.33
CA THR A 52 -1.29 7.22 -0.09
C THR A 52 -2.59 7.95 -0.41
N ASN A 53 -3.56 7.89 0.49
CA ASN A 53 -4.94 8.33 0.29
C ASN A 53 -5.66 7.57 -0.85
N LEU A 54 -5.18 6.37 -1.13
CA LEU A 54 -5.74 5.48 -2.12
C LEU A 54 -6.21 4.19 -1.46
N LYS A 55 -7.26 3.61 -2.02
CA LYS A 55 -7.74 2.27 -1.70
C LYS A 55 -7.86 1.45 -2.98
N ALA A 56 -7.77 0.14 -2.85
CA ALA A 56 -7.83 -0.76 -4.00
C ALA A 56 -8.74 -1.95 -3.70
N GLN A 57 -9.58 -2.28 -4.68
CA GLN A 57 -10.47 -3.45 -4.66
C GLN A 57 -9.93 -4.51 -5.63
N CYS A 58 -9.93 -5.76 -5.21
CA CYS A 58 -9.65 -6.91 -6.06
C CYS A 58 -10.90 -7.79 -6.22
N ASN A 59 -10.82 -8.80 -7.10
CA ASN A 59 -11.87 -9.82 -7.20
C ASN A 59 -11.73 -10.83 -6.04
N ASP A 60 -12.74 -11.68 -5.90
CA ASP A 60 -12.66 -12.86 -5.05
C ASP A 60 -11.47 -13.74 -5.48
N ASN A 61 -10.82 -14.39 -4.51
CA ASN A 61 -9.58 -15.16 -4.72
C ASN A 61 -8.39 -14.38 -5.29
N GLU A 62 -8.39 -13.06 -5.07
CA GLU A 62 -7.27 -12.18 -5.36
C GLU A 62 -6.88 -11.39 -4.13
N CYS A 63 -5.59 -11.08 -4.05
CA CYS A 63 -5.03 -10.14 -3.09
C CYS A 63 -4.23 -9.06 -3.82
N ILE A 64 -3.82 -8.05 -3.09
CA ILE A 64 -3.00 -6.98 -3.62
C ILE A 64 -1.65 -7.04 -2.91
N LEU A 65 -0.57 -7.05 -3.68
CA LEU A 65 0.78 -7.03 -3.16
C LEU A 65 1.42 -5.66 -3.39
N LEU A 66 2.05 -5.14 -2.35
CA LEU A 66 2.91 -3.96 -2.41
C LEU A 66 4.37 -4.37 -2.48
N PHE A 67 5.08 -3.81 -3.44
CA PHE A 67 6.51 -3.96 -3.62
C PHE A 67 7.20 -2.62 -3.62
N ILE A 68 8.45 -2.62 -3.15
CA ILE A 68 9.33 -1.47 -3.36
C ILE A 68 9.68 -1.33 -4.84
N ARG A 69 9.94 -0.13 -5.30
CA ARG A 69 10.45 0.10 -6.65
C ARG A 69 11.96 -0.15 -6.70
N SER A 70 12.45 -0.64 -7.84
CA SER A 70 13.88 -0.95 -8.03
C SER A 70 14.79 0.25 -7.76
N SER A 71 14.34 1.47 -8.10
CA SER A 71 15.08 2.71 -7.85
C SER A 71 15.24 3.03 -6.36
N MET A 72 14.25 2.67 -5.56
CA MET A 72 14.27 2.84 -4.10
C MET A 72 15.18 1.79 -3.45
N GLY A 73 15.05 0.52 -3.88
CA GLY A 73 15.90 -0.56 -3.38
C GLY A 73 17.39 -0.31 -3.62
N ARG A 74 17.75 0.31 -4.74
CA ARG A 74 19.16 0.70 -5.03
C ARG A 74 19.71 1.78 -4.08
N LYS A 75 18.83 2.51 -3.40
CA LYS A 75 19.17 3.52 -2.40
C LYS A 75 19.02 3.01 -0.97
N ASP A 76 18.96 1.68 -0.82
CA ASP A 76 18.80 0.98 0.45
C ASP A 76 17.51 1.35 1.21
N ILE A 77 16.47 1.75 0.46
CA ILE A 77 15.12 1.94 0.98
C ILE A 77 14.31 0.68 0.69
N CYS A 78 13.66 0.12 1.69
CA CYS A 78 12.82 -1.08 1.56
C CYS A 78 11.45 -0.89 2.23
N LEU A 79 10.51 -1.80 1.93
CA LEU A 79 9.30 -1.93 2.74
C LEU A 79 9.67 -2.52 4.09
N ALA A 80 9.14 -1.96 5.18
CA ALA A 80 9.43 -2.44 6.54
C ALA A 80 8.96 -3.88 6.78
N ASN A 81 7.91 -4.31 6.07
CA ASN A 81 7.33 -5.65 6.10
C ASN A 81 7.76 -6.53 4.90
N SER A 82 8.82 -6.17 4.17
CA SER A 82 9.33 -6.84 2.97
C SER A 82 8.38 -6.80 1.78
N VAL A 83 7.18 -7.32 1.92
CA VAL A 83 6.05 -7.27 0.96
C VAL A 83 4.80 -6.91 1.74
N GLY A 84 4.05 -5.92 1.27
CA GLY A 84 2.74 -5.61 1.81
C GLY A 84 1.70 -6.55 1.22
N LEU A 85 0.99 -7.32 2.07
CA LEU A 85 -0.17 -8.10 1.66
C LEU A 85 -1.42 -7.33 2.05
N ILE A 86 -2.27 -7.02 1.08
CA ILE A 86 -3.55 -6.34 1.26
C ILE A 86 -4.66 -7.30 0.84
N ASP A 87 -5.45 -7.71 1.80
CA ASP A 87 -6.59 -8.61 1.60
C ASP A 87 -7.77 -7.87 0.95
N GLY A 88 -8.66 -8.61 0.29
CA GLY A 88 -9.80 -8.03 -0.41
C GLY A 88 -10.77 -7.26 0.50
N ASP A 89 -10.91 -7.70 1.76
CA ASP A 89 -11.75 -7.07 2.77
C ASP A 89 -11.14 -5.84 3.45
N TYR A 90 -9.89 -5.50 3.11
CA TYR A 90 -9.29 -4.24 3.55
C TYR A 90 -9.92 -3.02 2.86
N TYR A 91 -10.42 -3.20 1.63
CA TYR A 91 -11.11 -2.15 0.88
C TYR A 91 -12.35 -1.66 1.63
N SER A 92 -12.47 -0.35 1.78
CA SER A 92 -13.58 0.33 2.45
C SER A 92 -13.86 -0.16 3.89
N ASN A 93 -12.84 -0.66 4.60
CA ASN A 93 -13.02 -1.00 6.02
C ASN A 93 -13.42 0.23 6.85
N PRO A 94 -14.14 0.04 7.98
CA PRO A 94 -14.73 1.15 8.73
C PRO A 94 -13.72 2.06 9.44
N LYS A 95 -12.45 1.62 9.62
CA LYS A 95 -11.46 2.37 10.37
C LYS A 95 -10.79 3.48 9.55
N ASN A 96 -10.41 3.19 8.29
CA ASN A 96 -9.66 4.11 7.44
C ASN A 96 -10.05 4.02 5.96
N ASP A 97 -11.23 3.51 5.67
CA ASP A 97 -11.77 3.33 4.32
C ASP A 97 -10.86 2.52 3.37
N GLY A 98 -9.91 1.75 3.91
CA GLY A 98 -8.95 1.00 3.12
C GLY A 98 -7.77 1.82 2.63
N ASN A 99 -7.46 2.96 3.29
CA ASN A 99 -6.30 3.79 2.94
C ASN A 99 -5.00 2.97 3.01
N ILE A 100 -4.27 2.92 1.90
CA ILE A 100 -3.05 2.14 1.75
C ILE A 100 -1.87 2.93 2.33
N GLY A 101 -1.31 2.42 3.43
CA GLY A 101 -0.10 2.92 4.03
C GLY A 101 1.13 2.18 3.53
N VAL A 102 2.14 2.91 3.10
CA VAL A 102 3.44 2.39 2.66
C VAL A 102 4.47 2.63 3.76
N ALA A 103 4.81 1.59 4.52
CA ALA A 103 5.82 1.66 5.57
C ALA A 103 7.21 1.45 4.95
N LEU A 104 7.97 2.53 4.82
CA LEU A 104 9.31 2.56 4.25
C LEU A 104 10.36 2.59 5.35
N LYS A 105 11.36 1.73 5.24
CA LYS A 105 12.55 1.72 6.09
C LYS A 105 13.74 2.23 5.31
N ASN A 106 14.42 3.22 5.88
CA ASN A 106 15.73 3.65 5.42
C ASN A 106 16.82 2.79 6.10
N ARG A 107 17.53 1.97 5.34
CA ARG A 107 18.63 1.13 5.83
C ARG A 107 19.99 1.79 5.65
N GLY A 108 20.02 2.93 4.96
CA GLY A 108 21.22 3.74 4.77
C GLY A 108 21.62 4.50 6.02
N THR A 109 22.74 5.21 5.91
CA THR A 109 23.35 6.02 7.00
C THR A 109 23.00 7.49 6.94
N GLU A 110 22.32 7.93 5.90
CA GLU A 110 21.89 9.32 5.69
C GLU A 110 20.37 9.40 5.55
N ASP A 111 19.81 10.55 5.85
CA ASP A 111 18.39 10.82 5.69
C ASP A 111 17.99 10.74 4.22
N PHE A 112 16.85 10.10 3.96
CA PHE A 112 16.30 9.96 2.61
C PHE A 112 15.12 10.90 2.41
N VAL A 113 15.26 11.85 1.48
CA VAL A 113 14.21 12.82 1.16
C VAL A 113 13.28 12.28 0.08
N ILE A 114 11.99 12.34 0.33
CA ILE A 114 10.90 12.04 -0.60
C ILE A 114 10.17 13.34 -0.90
N LYS A 115 9.98 13.63 -2.16
CA LYS A 115 9.15 14.76 -2.62
C LYS A 115 7.74 14.30 -2.96
N LYS A 116 6.79 15.22 -2.82
CA LYS A 116 5.43 14.99 -3.31
C LYS A 116 5.46 14.51 -4.77
N ASN A 117 4.63 13.51 -5.07
CA ASN A 117 4.56 12.80 -6.35
C ASN A 117 5.76 11.89 -6.69
N ASP A 118 6.75 11.76 -5.81
CA ASP A 118 7.74 10.70 -5.96
C ASP A 118 7.07 9.32 -5.86
N LYS A 119 7.44 8.43 -6.76
CA LYS A 119 6.94 7.05 -6.78
C LYS A 119 7.65 6.24 -5.69
N ILE A 120 6.91 5.86 -4.66
CA ILE A 120 7.44 5.22 -3.43
C ILE A 120 7.28 3.70 -3.38
N ALA A 121 6.28 3.15 -4.08
CA ALA A 121 6.00 1.72 -4.13
C ALA A 121 5.26 1.39 -5.43
N GLN A 122 4.97 0.12 -5.63
CA GLN A 122 4.10 -0.36 -6.69
C GLN A 122 3.14 -1.42 -6.17
N LEU A 123 1.92 -1.42 -6.71
CA LEU A 123 0.83 -2.30 -6.35
C LEU A 123 0.58 -3.28 -7.49
N VAL A 124 0.45 -4.58 -7.17
CA VAL A 124 0.17 -5.65 -8.13
C VAL A 124 -1.03 -6.46 -7.64
N PHE A 125 -1.97 -6.76 -8.53
CA PHE A 125 -3.06 -7.70 -8.25
C PHE A 125 -2.59 -9.13 -8.51
N MET A 126 -2.81 -10.03 -7.56
CA MET A 126 -2.36 -11.43 -7.63
C MET A 126 -3.48 -12.38 -7.23
N PRO A 127 -3.69 -13.49 -7.97
CA PRO A 127 -4.55 -14.56 -7.50
C PRO A 127 -3.88 -15.33 -6.36
N TYR A 128 -4.68 -15.87 -5.44
CA TYR A 128 -4.21 -16.79 -4.41
C TYR A 128 -5.07 -18.06 -4.37
N LEU A 129 -4.56 -19.09 -3.75
CA LEU A 129 -5.25 -20.35 -3.55
C LEU A 129 -5.49 -20.56 -2.06
N VAL A 130 -6.57 -21.25 -1.75
CA VAL A 130 -6.90 -21.72 -0.40
C VAL A 130 -6.69 -23.23 -0.32
N VAL A 131 -6.62 -23.77 0.88
CA VAL A 131 -6.51 -25.23 1.10
C VAL A 131 -7.88 -25.88 0.89
N ASP A 132 -7.89 -27.11 0.35
CA ASP A 132 -9.13 -27.82 0.01
C ASP A 132 -9.97 -28.20 1.24
N ASN A 133 -9.36 -28.30 2.41
CA ASN A 133 -9.99 -28.67 3.69
C ASN A 133 -10.16 -27.48 4.64
N GLU A 134 -10.31 -26.26 4.11
CA GLU A 134 -10.52 -25.07 4.92
C GLU A 134 -11.87 -25.16 5.66
N GLU A 135 -11.84 -24.89 6.97
CA GLU A 135 -13.07 -24.71 7.74
C GLU A 135 -13.74 -23.39 7.36
N GLU A 136 -15.08 -23.32 7.51
CA GLU A 136 -15.84 -22.12 7.20
C GLU A 136 -15.36 -20.94 8.06
N ILE A 137 -14.87 -19.87 7.40
CA ILE A 137 -14.43 -18.65 8.05
C ILE A 137 -15.57 -17.64 8.05
N THR A 138 -16.09 -17.33 9.25
CA THR A 138 -17.20 -16.37 9.43
C THR A 138 -16.75 -15.00 9.91
N ASN A 139 -15.45 -14.82 10.20
CA ASN A 139 -14.90 -13.57 10.70
C ASN A 139 -14.91 -12.49 9.61
N ILE A 140 -15.35 -11.28 10.00
CA ILE A 140 -15.34 -10.09 9.13
C ILE A 140 -14.29 -9.11 9.66
N ARG A 141 -13.51 -8.53 8.77
CA ARG A 141 -12.53 -7.51 9.12
C ARG A 141 -13.21 -6.25 9.65
N THR A 142 -12.75 -5.76 10.79
CA THR A 142 -13.25 -4.53 11.44
C THR A 142 -12.25 -3.37 11.40
N GLY A 143 -11.05 -3.59 10.86
CA GLY A 143 -10.02 -2.54 10.83
C GLY A 143 -8.79 -2.86 9.98
N GLY A 144 -7.80 -1.99 10.07
CA GLY A 144 -6.52 -2.09 9.35
C GLY A 144 -5.46 -2.89 10.11
N TYR A 145 -4.19 -2.56 9.90
CA TYR A 145 -2.99 -3.23 10.41
C TYR A 145 -3.17 -3.98 11.74
N GLY A 146 -3.02 -5.32 11.71
CA GLY A 146 -3.08 -6.18 12.90
C GLY A 146 -4.47 -6.40 13.50
N SER A 147 -5.56 -6.06 12.82
CA SER A 147 -6.94 -6.21 13.34
C SER A 147 -7.46 -7.65 13.30
N THR A 148 -6.80 -8.56 12.61
CA THR A 148 -7.25 -9.96 12.41
C THR A 148 -6.59 -10.97 13.34
N GLY A 149 -5.74 -10.53 14.28
CA GLY A 149 -5.05 -11.47 15.18
C GLY A 149 -4.50 -10.85 16.45
N LYS A 150 -5.04 -11.24 17.57
CA LYS A 150 -4.34 -11.59 18.82
C LYS A 150 -4.97 -12.83 19.35
#